data_0e0bf9136237a6348ff17d9193f35a95
#
_entry.id   0e0bf9136237a6348ff17d9193f35a95
#
_cell.length_a   1.000
_cell.length_b   1.000
_cell.length_c   1.000
_cell.angle_alpha   90.00
_cell.angle_beta   90.00
_cell.angle_gamma   90.00
#
_symmetry.space_group_name_H-M   'P 1'
#
loop_
_entity.id
_entity.type
_entity.pdbx_description
1 polymer ?
#
loop_
_entity_poly.entity_id
_entity_poly.type
_entity_poly.pdbx_seq_one_letter_code
_entity_poly.pdbx_strand_id
1 'polypeptide(L)'
;MTATRRLAAILAADIVGYSRLMGADEAGTVQALREHRVAADPLIAEHGGRIFKTTGDGLLIEFPSVVGAVECALVLQHLAAERNTAVPGERRMEWRIGVHLGDVLVEGDDILGDGVNIAARLEGIAEPGGVCISEDAFRQVRGKVEVGFVDLGDQNLKNIARPVRVYRVALRPRAGACPWQGTGGPHAGETPALRTIAALPLP
;
A
#
# COMPACT_ATOMS: atom_id res chain seq x y z
N MET A 1 3.14 -23.45 24.66
CA MET A 1 2.15 -22.91 23.69
C MET A 1 2.48 -23.51 22.35
N THR A 2 1.53 -24.15 21.67
CA THR A 2 1.76 -24.79 20.36
C THR A 2 1.64 -23.73 19.28
N ALA A 3 2.74 -23.48 18.57
CA ALA A 3 2.76 -22.62 17.40
C ALA A 3 1.94 -23.26 16.27
N THR A 4 0.99 -22.51 15.68
CA THR A 4 0.14 -23.01 14.60
C THR A 4 0.52 -22.31 13.30
N ARG A 5 0.78 -23.12 12.25
CA ARG A 5 1.06 -22.59 10.90
C ARG A 5 -0.24 -22.46 10.10
N ARG A 6 -0.44 -21.32 9.44
CA ARG A 6 -1.57 -21.10 8.54
C ARG A 6 -1.26 -20.09 7.44
N LEU A 7 -2.06 -20.12 6.38
CA LEU A 7 -2.02 -19.11 5.33
C LEU A 7 -2.77 -17.85 5.80
N ALA A 8 -2.15 -16.68 5.64
CA ALA A 8 -2.76 -15.41 5.96
C ALA A 8 -2.29 -14.30 4.99
N ALA A 9 -3.12 -13.30 4.81
CA ALA A 9 -2.71 -12.06 4.16
C ALA A 9 -2.15 -11.11 5.22
N ILE A 10 -0.92 -10.63 5.00
CA ILE A 10 -0.24 -9.69 5.88
C ILE A 10 -0.11 -8.35 5.14
N LEU A 11 -0.55 -7.29 5.81
CA LEU A 11 -0.33 -5.92 5.39
C LEU A 11 0.67 -5.27 6.35
N ALA A 12 1.75 -4.75 5.78
CA ALA A 12 2.69 -3.88 6.47
C ALA A 12 2.48 -2.45 5.99
N ALA A 13 2.41 -1.50 6.90
CA ALA A 13 2.30 -0.08 6.60
C ALA A 13 3.27 0.72 7.47
N ASP A 14 3.88 1.76 6.90
CA ASP A 14 4.85 2.63 7.56
C ASP A 14 4.73 4.06 7.04
N ILE A 15 5.15 5.06 7.82
CA ILE A 15 5.10 6.46 7.42
C ILE A 15 6.44 6.90 6.81
N VAL A 16 6.37 7.46 5.63
CA VAL A 16 7.55 7.95 4.92
C VAL A 16 8.24 9.07 5.70
N GLY A 17 9.53 8.86 6.01
CA GLY A 17 10.34 9.89 6.65
C GLY A 17 9.88 10.28 8.06
N TYR A 18 9.28 9.36 8.81
CA TYR A 18 8.80 9.61 10.18
C TYR A 18 9.87 10.21 11.09
N SER A 19 11.10 9.70 11.05
CA SER A 19 12.23 10.26 11.82
C SER A 19 12.53 11.73 11.47
N ARG A 20 12.36 12.11 10.21
CA ARG A 20 12.51 13.50 9.75
C ARG A 20 11.39 14.39 10.30
N LEU A 21 10.15 13.90 10.28
CA LEU A 21 8.99 14.59 10.85
C LEU A 21 9.16 14.80 12.35
N MET A 22 9.58 13.75 13.08
CA MET A 22 9.90 13.80 14.50
C MET A 22 11.01 14.82 14.82
N GLY A 23 12.06 14.87 14.01
CA GLY A 23 13.13 15.84 14.19
C GLY A 23 12.73 17.31 13.94
N ALA A 24 11.71 17.55 13.12
CA ALA A 24 11.19 18.87 12.82
C ALA A 24 10.16 19.36 13.86
N ASP A 25 9.25 18.50 14.29
CA ASP A 25 8.18 18.79 15.26
C ASP A 25 7.73 17.49 15.92
N GLU A 26 8.34 17.14 17.03
CA GLU A 26 8.06 15.89 17.75
C GLU A 26 6.60 15.82 18.23
N ALA A 27 6.14 16.83 18.94
CA ALA A 27 4.80 16.85 19.53
C ALA A 27 3.71 16.85 18.46
N GLY A 28 3.84 17.67 17.43
CA GLY A 28 2.91 17.73 16.30
C GLY A 28 2.88 16.42 15.51
N THR A 29 4.05 15.78 15.30
CA THR A 29 4.14 14.50 14.59
C THR A 29 3.47 13.37 15.36
N VAL A 30 3.70 13.26 16.67
CA VAL A 30 3.03 12.26 17.52
C VAL A 30 1.53 12.48 17.54
N GLN A 31 1.07 13.72 17.63
CA GLN A 31 -0.37 14.04 17.61
C GLN A 31 -1.00 13.66 16.25
N ALA A 32 -0.37 14.04 15.14
CA ALA A 32 -0.85 13.69 13.80
C ALA A 32 -0.88 12.17 13.58
N LEU A 33 0.14 11.42 14.03
CA LEU A 33 0.14 9.96 13.97
C LEU A 33 -1.04 9.35 14.74
N ARG A 34 -1.32 9.84 15.94
CA ARG A 34 -2.49 9.38 16.74
C ARG A 34 -3.79 9.62 16.00
N GLU A 35 -3.96 10.80 15.41
CA GLU A 35 -5.16 11.13 14.65
C GLU A 35 -5.32 10.27 13.39
N HIS A 36 -4.20 9.98 12.67
CA HIS A 36 -4.22 9.04 11.56
C HIS A 36 -4.64 7.63 12.01
N ARG A 37 -4.12 7.14 13.15
CA ARG A 37 -4.48 5.84 13.70
C ARG A 37 -5.94 5.76 14.13
N VAL A 38 -6.43 6.75 14.87
CA VAL A 38 -7.85 6.80 15.28
C VAL A 38 -8.79 6.72 14.08
N ALA A 39 -8.40 7.31 12.94
CA ALA A 39 -9.20 7.26 11.73
C ALA A 39 -8.99 5.94 10.94
N ALA A 40 -7.82 5.31 11.02
CA ALA A 40 -7.49 4.09 10.29
C ALA A 40 -8.02 2.82 10.98
N ASP A 41 -7.97 2.75 12.32
CA ASP A 41 -8.31 1.54 13.08
C ASP A 41 -9.72 1.00 12.78
N PRO A 42 -10.80 1.81 12.74
CA PRO A 42 -12.13 1.31 12.39
C PRO A 42 -12.19 0.78 10.93
N LEU A 43 -11.50 1.42 9.99
CA LEU A 43 -11.45 0.98 8.59
C LEU A 43 -10.73 -0.37 8.44
N ILE A 44 -9.66 -0.58 9.22
CA ILE A 44 -8.95 -1.86 9.28
C ILE A 44 -9.90 -2.96 9.78
N ALA A 45 -10.63 -2.68 10.86
CA ALA A 45 -11.58 -3.64 11.44
C ALA A 45 -12.75 -3.95 10.49
N GLU A 46 -13.30 -2.95 9.80
CA GLU A 46 -14.38 -3.11 8.80
C GLU A 46 -13.98 -4.04 7.65
N HIS A 47 -12.69 -4.05 7.26
CA HIS A 47 -12.16 -4.97 6.25
C HIS A 47 -11.71 -6.32 6.82
N GLY A 48 -11.99 -6.59 8.10
CA GLY A 48 -11.63 -7.83 8.79
C GLY A 48 -10.17 -7.90 9.22
N GLY A 49 -9.46 -6.76 9.26
CA GLY A 49 -8.06 -6.68 9.68
C GLY A 49 -7.90 -6.72 11.20
N ARG A 50 -6.84 -7.40 11.65
CA ARG A 50 -6.41 -7.41 13.05
C ARG A 50 -4.98 -6.88 13.13
N ILE A 51 -4.79 -5.76 13.80
CA ILE A 51 -3.43 -5.24 14.11
C ILE A 51 -2.83 -6.16 15.16
N PHE A 52 -1.74 -6.87 14.81
CA PHE A 52 -1.05 -7.76 15.75
C PHE A 52 0.26 -7.17 16.26
N LYS A 53 0.79 -6.15 15.56
CA LYS A 53 2.03 -5.50 15.99
C LYS A 53 2.09 -4.04 15.53
N THR A 54 2.64 -3.20 16.39
CA THR A 54 3.00 -1.81 16.07
C THR A 54 4.49 -1.61 16.28
N THR A 55 5.17 -0.94 15.35
CA THR A 55 6.62 -0.69 15.38
C THR A 55 6.89 0.80 15.25
N GLY A 56 6.60 1.56 16.31
CA GLY A 56 6.65 3.02 16.26
C GLY A 56 5.51 3.59 15.40
N ASP A 57 5.83 4.10 14.22
CA ASP A 57 4.89 4.56 13.21
C ASP A 57 4.31 3.44 12.34
N GLY A 58 4.99 2.29 12.28
CA GLY A 58 4.57 1.15 11.47
C GLY A 58 3.45 0.30 12.07
N LEU A 59 2.70 -0.36 11.20
CA LEU A 59 1.62 -1.29 11.51
C LEU A 59 1.85 -2.63 10.80
N LEU A 60 1.64 -3.72 11.52
CA LEU A 60 1.52 -5.06 10.94
C LEU A 60 0.11 -5.57 11.22
N ILE A 61 -0.59 -5.89 10.14
CA ILE A 61 -2.02 -6.22 10.16
C ILE A 61 -2.22 -7.54 9.44
N GLU A 62 -3.00 -8.39 10.05
CA GLU A 62 -3.42 -9.67 9.48
C GLU A 62 -4.84 -9.56 8.95
N PHE A 63 -5.08 -10.22 7.80
CA PHE A 63 -6.41 -10.35 7.22
C PHE A 63 -6.71 -11.81 6.87
N PRO A 64 -7.95 -12.27 7.06
CA PRO A 64 -8.38 -13.60 6.60
C PRO A 64 -8.53 -13.66 5.08
N SER A 65 -8.63 -12.51 4.41
CA SER A 65 -8.76 -12.38 2.96
C SER A 65 -7.76 -11.38 2.41
N VAL A 66 -7.02 -11.79 1.37
CA VAL A 66 -6.11 -10.88 0.67
C VAL A 66 -6.87 -9.80 -0.13
N VAL A 67 -8.11 -10.08 -0.55
CA VAL A 67 -8.98 -9.06 -1.17
C VAL A 67 -9.28 -7.96 -0.15
N GLY A 68 -9.72 -8.32 1.05
CA GLY A 68 -9.94 -7.37 2.14
C GLY A 68 -8.68 -6.60 2.52
N ALA A 69 -7.50 -7.24 2.52
CA ALA A 69 -6.23 -6.56 2.78
C ALA A 69 -5.92 -5.48 1.72
N VAL A 70 -6.12 -5.78 0.43
CA VAL A 70 -5.87 -4.82 -0.65
C VAL A 70 -6.92 -3.70 -0.65
N GLU A 71 -8.20 -4.02 -0.44
CA GLU A 71 -9.25 -3.00 -0.31
C GLU A 71 -8.99 -2.06 0.87
N CYS A 72 -8.58 -2.61 2.03
CA CYS A 72 -8.15 -1.81 3.18
C CYS A 72 -6.96 -0.91 2.84
N ALA A 73 -5.92 -1.43 2.15
CA ALA A 73 -4.78 -0.64 1.72
C ALA A 73 -5.19 0.57 0.86
N LEU A 74 -6.14 0.38 -0.07
CA LEU A 74 -6.66 1.45 -0.91
C LEU A 74 -7.40 2.52 -0.08
N VAL A 75 -8.24 2.09 0.85
CA VAL A 75 -9.00 3.00 1.73
C VAL A 75 -8.06 3.79 2.63
N LEU A 76 -7.02 3.15 3.19
CA LEU A 76 -6.00 3.82 4.02
C LEU A 76 -5.23 4.88 3.22
N GLN A 77 -4.86 4.61 1.96
CA GLN A 77 -4.20 5.58 1.10
C GLN A 77 -5.12 6.77 0.76
N HIS A 78 -6.40 6.52 0.49
CA HIS A 78 -7.37 7.60 0.28
C HIS A 78 -7.54 8.46 1.54
N LEU A 79 -7.69 7.84 2.71
CA LEU A 79 -7.76 8.54 4.00
C LEU A 79 -6.54 9.45 4.21
N ALA A 80 -5.33 8.93 3.98
CA ALA A 80 -4.10 9.69 4.12
C ALA A 80 -4.04 10.87 3.14
N ALA A 81 -4.43 10.66 1.88
CA ALA A 81 -4.47 11.73 0.87
C ALA A 81 -5.49 12.83 1.24
N GLU A 82 -6.68 12.47 1.72
CA GLU A 82 -7.69 13.42 2.19
C GLU A 82 -7.18 14.25 3.36
N ARG A 83 -6.57 13.61 4.37
CA ARG A 83 -6.01 14.30 5.54
C ARG A 83 -4.83 15.22 5.18
N ASN A 84 -4.07 14.87 4.17
CA ASN A 84 -2.93 15.65 3.69
C ASN A 84 -3.32 16.84 2.79
N THR A 85 -4.59 17.02 2.42
CA THR A 85 -5.02 18.05 1.45
C THR A 85 -4.65 19.45 1.90
N ALA A 86 -4.85 19.78 3.20
CA ALA A 86 -4.53 21.09 3.78
C ALA A 86 -3.17 21.12 4.50
N VAL A 87 -2.37 20.03 4.43
CA VAL A 87 -1.09 19.91 5.14
C VAL A 87 0.06 20.30 4.21
N PRO A 88 0.99 21.20 4.61
CA PRO A 88 2.19 21.51 3.87
C PRO A 88 3.00 20.26 3.54
N GLY A 89 3.62 20.20 2.36
CA GLY A 89 4.29 19.00 1.84
C GLY A 89 5.30 18.38 2.79
N GLU A 90 6.11 19.22 3.45
CA GLU A 90 7.13 18.81 4.42
C GLU A 90 6.58 18.17 5.71
N ARG A 91 5.30 18.39 6.02
CA ARG A 91 4.61 17.86 7.22
C ARG A 91 3.62 16.74 6.91
N ARG A 92 3.45 16.37 5.62
CA ARG A 92 2.53 15.31 5.22
C ARG A 92 2.95 13.96 5.77
N MET A 93 1.95 13.19 6.20
CA MET A 93 2.10 11.79 6.57
C MET A 93 1.63 10.92 5.41
N GLU A 94 2.58 10.39 4.66
CA GLU A 94 2.33 9.50 3.53
C GLU A 94 2.67 8.07 3.93
N TRP A 95 1.74 7.15 3.72
CA TRP A 95 1.97 5.74 4.02
C TRP A 95 2.64 5.04 2.84
N ARG A 96 3.53 4.10 3.15
CA ARG A 96 3.94 3.03 2.24
C ARG A 96 3.26 1.77 2.72
N ILE A 97 2.70 0.98 1.80
CA ILE A 97 1.97 -0.23 2.16
C ILE A 97 2.47 -1.40 1.32
N GLY A 98 2.77 -2.52 2.00
CA GLY A 98 3.11 -3.80 1.39
C GLY A 98 2.08 -4.86 1.76
N VAL A 99 1.60 -5.65 0.79
CA VAL A 99 0.67 -6.77 1.04
C VAL A 99 1.24 -8.07 0.48
N HIS A 100 1.27 -9.09 1.33
CA HIS A 100 1.70 -10.44 0.95
C HIS A 100 0.70 -11.48 1.44
N LEU A 101 0.53 -12.55 0.66
CA LEU A 101 -0.21 -13.75 1.04
C LEU A 101 0.80 -14.89 1.21
N GLY A 102 0.91 -15.44 2.40
CA GLY A 102 1.88 -16.51 2.67
C GLY A 102 1.63 -17.24 3.99
N ASP A 103 2.45 -18.26 4.21
CA ASP A 103 2.43 -19.00 5.46
C ASP A 103 2.99 -18.18 6.61
N VAL A 104 2.27 -18.18 7.71
CA VAL A 104 2.66 -17.54 8.96
C VAL A 104 2.61 -18.52 10.13
N LEU A 105 3.40 -18.25 11.16
CA LEU A 105 3.42 -18.97 12.42
C LEU A 105 2.76 -18.11 13.48
N VAL A 106 1.68 -18.59 14.07
CA VAL A 106 0.93 -17.90 15.12
C VAL A 106 1.35 -18.41 16.47
N GLU A 107 1.85 -17.52 17.34
CA GLU A 107 2.19 -17.78 18.74
C GLU A 107 1.43 -16.81 19.65
N GLY A 108 0.32 -17.27 20.23
CA GLY A 108 -0.57 -16.38 21.00
C GLY A 108 -1.14 -15.28 20.11
N ASP A 109 -0.86 -14.03 20.47
CA ASP A 109 -1.31 -12.86 19.69
C ASP A 109 -0.29 -12.40 18.63
N ASP A 110 0.94 -12.93 18.64
CA ASP A 110 1.99 -12.56 17.68
C ASP A 110 1.96 -13.46 16.43
N ILE A 111 2.41 -12.90 15.32
CA ILE A 111 2.52 -13.58 14.04
C ILE A 111 3.94 -13.42 13.53
N LEU A 112 4.55 -14.54 13.21
CA LEU A 112 5.95 -14.65 12.80
C LEU A 112 6.08 -15.35 11.45
N GLY A 113 7.26 -15.27 10.85
CA GLY A 113 7.61 -16.04 9.64
C GLY A 113 7.91 -15.16 8.43
N ASP A 114 8.28 -15.86 7.34
CA ASP A 114 8.71 -15.19 6.10
C ASP A 114 7.60 -14.32 5.48
N GLY A 115 6.33 -14.70 5.66
CA GLY A 115 5.21 -13.92 5.16
C GLY A 115 5.15 -12.50 5.73
N VAL A 116 5.46 -12.34 7.03
CA VAL A 116 5.55 -11.01 7.69
C VAL A 116 6.74 -10.22 7.16
N ASN A 117 7.89 -10.90 7.01
CA ASN A 117 9.11 -10.27 6.50
C ASN A 117 8.93 -9.79 5.05
N ILE A 118 8.30 -10.60 4.19
CA ILE A 118 8.03 -10.22 2.80
C ILE A 118 7.11 -8.99 2.76
N ALA A 119 6.01 -8.96 3.51
CA ALA A 119 5.11 -7.81 3.58
C ALA A 119 5.85 -6.52 3.98
N ALA A 120 6.71 -6.58 5.01
CA ALA A 120 7.54 -5.45 5.44
C ALA A 120 8.57 -5.01 4.37
N ARG A 121 9.11 -5.94 3.57
CA ARG A 121 10.02 -5.58 2.47
C ARG A 121 9.27 -4.97 1.28
N LEU A 122 8.05 -5.43 0.99
CA LEU A 122 7.18 -4.84 -0.03
C LEU A 122 6.78 -3.40 0.34
N GLU A 123 6.49 -3.16 1.62
CA GLU A 123 6.28 -1.82 2.16
C GLU A 123 7.50 -0.93 1.89
N GLY A 124 8.72 -1.40 2.21
CA GLY A 124 9.95 -0.63 2.05
C GLY A 124 10.30 -0.25 0.61
N ILE A 125 9.79 -0.94 -0.41
CA ILE A 125 9.97 -0.60 -1.83
C ILE A 125 8.77 0.14 -2.43
N ALA A 126 7.69 0.30 -1.69
CA ALA A 126 6.55 1.09 -2.13
C ALA A 126 6.90 2.58 -2.18
N GLU A 127 6.41 3.28 -3.20
CA GLU A 127 6.51 4.75 -3.27
C GLU A 127 5.67 5.41 -2.16
N PRO A 128 5.98 6.64 -1.75
CA PRO A 128 5.13 7.42 -0.85
C PRO A 128 3.68 7.47 -1.36
N GLY A 129 2.72 7.15 -0.52
CA GLY A 129 1.31 7.03 -0.92
C GLY A 129 1.00 5.79 -1.76
N GLY A 130 1.95 4.88 -1.98
CA GLY A 130 1.81 3.72 -2.84
C GLY A 130 1.49 2.41 -2.11
N VAL A 131 1.09 1.40 -2.89
CA VAL A 131 0.84 0.04 -2.42
C VAL A 131 1.57 -0.94 -3.32
N CYS A 132 2.41 -1.81 -2.75
CA CYS A 132 3.07 -2.92 -3.43
C CYS A 132 2.50 -4.26 -2.93
N ILE A 133 2.27 -5.20 -3.83
CA ILE A 133 1.79 -6.53 -3.49
C ILE A 133 2.67 -7.61 -4.13
N SER A 134 2.79 -8.76 -3.47
CA SER A 134 3.47 -9.92 -4.04
C SER A 134 2.64 -10.57 -5.15
N GLU A 135 3.29 -11.41 -5.98
CA GLU A 135 2.60 -12.20 -7.00
C GLU A 135 1.53 -13.11 -6.40
N ASP A 136 1.78 -13.71 -5.23
CA ASP A 136 0.81 -14.57 -4.56
C ASP A 136 -0.47 -13.80 -4.18
N ALA A 137 -0.32 -12.57 -3.69
CA ALA A 137 -1.43 -11.67 -3.44
C ALA A 137 -2.11 -11.25 -4.76
N PHE A 138 -1.34 -10.85 -5.78
CA PHE A 138 -1.85 -10.44 -7.08
C PHE A 138 -2.73 -11.50 -7.74
N ARG A 139 -2.29 -12.77 -7.74
CA ARG A 139 -3.05 -13.89 -8.32
C ARG A 139 -4.44 -14.03 -7.71
N GLN A 140 -4.60 -13.69 -6.44
CA GLN A 140 -5.88 -13.79 -5.73
C GLN A 140 -6.79 -12.57 -5.91
N VAL A 141 -6.22 -11.37 -6.12
CA VAL A 141 -7.00 -10.12 -6.18
C VAL A 141 -7.34 -9.67 -7.59
N ARG A 142 -6.59 -10.12 -8.60
CA ARG A 142 -6.85 -9.75 -9.99
C ARG A 142 -8.25 -10.18 -10.40
N GLY A 143 -9.01 -9.23 -11.00
CA GLY A 143 -10.41 -9.46 -11.40
C GLY A 143 -11.42 -9.47 -10.24
N LYS A 144 -10.98 -9.25 -8.99
CA LYS A 144 -11.85 -9.11 -7.82
C LYS A 144 -11.83 -7.71 -7.23
N VAL A 145 -10.73 -6.99 -7.42
CA VAL A 145 -10.58 -5.59 -7.02
C VAL A 145 -10.48 -4.73 -8.28
N GLU A 146 -11.26 -3.66 -8.36
CA GLU A 146 -11.33 -2.77 -9.54
C GLU A 146 -10.21 -1.74 -9.56
N VAL A 147 -8.95 -2.21 -9.65
CA VAL A 147 -7.76 -1.38 -9.76
C VAL A 147 -6.83 -1.90 -10.85
N GLY A 148 -5.98 -1.02 -11.37
CA GLY A 148 -4.88 -1.42 -12.25
C GLY A 148 -3.70 -1.97 -11.45
N PHE A 149 -2.90 -2.80 -12.09
CA PHE A 149 -1.65 -3.31 -11.52
C PHE A 149 -0.51 -3.08 -12.50
N VAL A 150 0.63 -2.62 -12.00
CA VAL A 150 1.87 -2.45 -12.78
C VAL A 150 2.86 -3.49 -12.29
N ASP A 151 3.32 -4.34 -13.20
CA ASP A 151 4.33 -5.37 -12.91
C ASP A 151 5.70 -4.70 -12.74
N LEU A 152 6.30 -4.84 -11.57
CA LEU A 152 7.64 -4.35 -11.27
C LEU A 152 8.73 -5.41 -11.46
N GLY A 153 8.34 -6.61 -11.90
CA GLY A 153 9.25 -7.74 -12.09
C GLY A 153 9.72 -8.36 -10.77
N ASP A 154 10.75 -9.20 -10.88
CA ASP A 154 11.34 -9.90 -9.76
C ASP A 154 12.24 -8.95 -8.94
N GLN A 155 11.97 -8.86 -7.64
CA GLN A 155 12.69 -8.02 -6.69
C GLN A 155 13.50 -8.89 -5.72
N ASN A 156 14.78 -8.57 -5.56
CA ASN A 156 15.64 -9.18 -4.53
C ASN A 156 15.40 -8.45 -3.20
N LEU A 157 14.60 -9.05 -2.34
CA LEU A 157 14.26 -8.49 -1.05
C LEU A 157 15.32 -8.89 0.00
N LYS A 158 15.73 -7.94 0.84
CA LYS A 158 16.76 -8.18 1.87
C LYS A 158 16.37 -9.32 2.80
N ASN A 159 17.25 -10.32 2.95
CA ASN A 159 17.07 -11.52 3.79
C ASN A 159 15.94 -12.46 3.34
N ILE A 160 15.47 -12.35 2.10
CA ILE A 160 14.55 -13.32 1.48
C ILE A 160 15.37 -14.11 0.47
N ALA A 161 15.36 -15.44 0.61
CA ALA A 161 16.27 -16.34 -0.12
C ALA A 161 16.03 -16.36 -1.64
N ARG A 162 14.83 -16.05 -2.11
CA ARG A 162 14.45 -16.08 -3.53
C ARG A 162 13.84 -14.74 -3.94
N PRO A 163 14.00 -14.33 -5.20
CA PRO A 163 13.31 -13.16 -5.73
C PRO A 163 11.80 -13.28 -5.57
N VAL A 164 11.15 -12.17 -5.30
CA VAL A 164 9.69 -12.07 -5.21
C VAL A 164 9.22 -11.17 -6.34
N ARG A 165 8.30 -11.65 -7.16
CA ARG A 165 7.67 -10.80 -8.17
C ARG A 165 6.68 -9.86 -7.52
N VAL A 166 6.77 -8.59 -7.87
CA VAL A 166 6.07 -7.49 -7.20
C VAL A 166 5.20 -6.74 -8.18
N TYR A 167 4.02 -6.36 -7.74
CA TYR A 167 3.09 -5.51 -8.47
C TYR A 167 2.79 -4.26 -7.66
N ARG A 168 2.84 -3.10 -8.31
CA ARG A 168 2.33 -1.85 -7.76
C ARG A 168 0.85 -1.75 -8.09
N VAL A 169 0.05 -1.39 -7.09
CA VAL A 169 -1.37 -1.10 -7.27
C VAL A 169 -1.51 0.32 -7.81
N ALA A 170 -2.17 0.48 -8.97
CA ALA A 170 -2.45 1.78 -9.53
C ALA A 170 -3.67 2.39 -8.82
N LEU A 171 -3.40 3.31 -7.89
CA LEU A 171 -4.45 4.05 -7.19
C LEU A 171 -5.19 4.94 -8.20
N ARG A 172 -6.49 4.76 -8.37
CA ARG A 172 -7.30 5.68 -9.19
C ARG A 172 -7.43 7.00 -8.45
N PRO A 173 -7.17 8.15 -9.09
CA PRO A 173 -7.57 9.42 -8.52
C PRO A 173 -9.09 9.39 -8.31
N ARG A 174 -9.57 9.73 -7.12
CA ARG A 174 -11.01 9.97 -6.93
C ARG A 174 -11.44 11.05 -7.92
N ALA A 175 -12.56 10.87 -8.63
CA ALA A 175 -13.10 11.87 -9.52
C ALA A 175 -13.30 13.18 -8.73
N GLY A 176 -12.46 14.20 -9.02
CA GLY A 176 -12.44 15.48 -8.30
C GLY A 176 -11.10 15.87 -7.66
N ALA A 177 -10.11 14.96 -7.58
CA ALA A 177 -8.75 15.31 -7.14
C ALA A 177 -7.90 15.68 -8.37
N CYS A 178 -7.23 16.83 -8.31
CA CYS A 178 -6.31 17.32 -9.34
C CYS A 178 -5.21 16.28 -9.65
N PRO A 179 -4.87 16.01 -10.92
CA PRO A 179 -3.85 15.03 -11.26
C PRO A 179 -2.51 15.44 -10.66
N TRP A 180 -1.86 14.48 -9.99
CA TRP A 180 -0.51 14.65 -9.46
C TRP A 180 0.47 15.00 -10.59
N GLN A 181 1.06 16.19 -10.53
CA GLN A 181 2.16 16.60 -11.41
C GLN A 181 3.48 16.09 -10.81
N GLY A 182 3.86 14.87 -11.18
CA GLY A 182 5.18 14.35 -10.91
C GLY A 182 6.24 15.09 -11.73
N THR A 183 7.10 15.87 -11.08
CA THR A 183 8.33 16.41 -11.68
C THR A 183 9.33 15.28 -11.86
N GLY A 184 9.53 14.84 -13.10
CA GLY A 184 10.57 13.87 -13.47
C GLY A 184 10.76 13.85 -14.98
N GLY A 185 11.81 14.48 -15.44
CA GLY A 185 12.37 14.79 -16.74
C GLY A 185 12.26 13.79 -17.91
N PRO A 186 12.82 14.15 -19.07
CA PRO A 186 12.26 13.86 -20.37
C PRO A 186 12.79 12.55 -20.97
N HIS A 187 11.92 11.72 -21.49
CA HIS A 187 12.26 10.88 -22.64
C HIS A 187 11.26 11.10 -23.77
N ALA A 188 11.80 11.69 -24.84
CA ALA A 188 11.16 11.87 -26.13
C ALA A 188 10.90 10.51 -26.80
N GLY A 189 9.78 10.41 -27.49
CA GLY A 189 9.61 9.36 -28.49
C GLY A 189 8.16 8.87 -28.65
N GLU A 190 7.58 9.32 -29.76
CA GLU A 190 6.48 8.71 -30.51
C GLU A 190 5.03 8.94 -30.08
N THR A 191 4.44 9.85 -30.82
CA THR A 191 3.01 10.09 -30.96
C THR A 191 2.38 9.03 -31.89
N PRO A 192 1.33 8.30 -31.48
CA PRO A 192 0.50 7.61 -32.46
C PRO A 192 -0.59 8.57 -32.98
N ALA A 193 -0.65 8.68 -34.29
CA ALA A 193 -1.57 9.51 -35.06
C ALA A 193 -3.05 9.20 -34.73
N LEU A 194 -3.81 10.25 -34.47
CA LEU A 194 -5.27 10.26 -34.45
C LEU A 194 -5.82 9.86 -35.85
N ARG A 195 -6.44 8.70 -35.97
CA ARG A 195 -7.27 8.37 -37.14
C ARG A 195 -8.61 9.12 -37.03
N THR A 196 -8.77 10.09 -37.89
CA THR A 196 -10.04 10.76 -38.19
C THR A 196 -11.05 9.74 -38.69
N ILE A 197 -12.15 9.53 -38.00
CA ILE A 197 -13.29 8.77 -38.48
C ILE A 197 -14.22 9.80 -39.14
N ALA A 198 -14.31 9.70 -40.48
CA ALA A 198 -15.22 10.48 -41.29
C ALA A 198 -16.69 10.10 -41.00
N ALA A 199 -17.53 11.12 -40.81
CA ALA A 199 -18.98 10.99 -40.69
C ALA A 199 -19.58 10.60 -42.04
N LEU A 200 -20.42 9.55 -42.08
CA LEU A 200 -21.32 9.22 -43.18
C LEU A 200 -22.68 9.86 -42.90
N PRO A 201 -23.32 10.46 -43.92
CA PRO A 201 -24.69 10.97 -43.78
C PRO A 201 -25.72 9.85 -43.91
N LEU A 202 -26.75 9.93 -43.11
CA LEU A 202 -27.94 9.09 -43.17
C LEU A 202 -28.91 9.63 -44.25
N PRO A 203 -29.64 8.76 -44.93
CA PRO A 203 -30.75 9.15 -45.84
C PRO A 203 -31.99 9.60 -45.08
#